data_9985a29bc2f49e7a6801bef871629362
#
_entry.id   9985a29bc2f49e7a6801bef871629362
#
_cell.length_a   1.000
_cell.length_b   1.000
_cell.length_c   1.000
_cell.angle_alpha   90.00
_cell.angle_beta   90.00
_cell.angle_gamma   90.00
#
_symmetry.space_group_name_H-M   'P 1'
#
loop_
_entity.id
_entity.type
_entity.pdbx_description
1 polymer ?
#
loop_
_entity_poly.entity_id
_entity_poly.type
_entity_poly.pdbx_seq_one_letter_code
_entity_poly.pdbx_strand_id
1 'polypeptide(L)'
;FLNIKWVAIPVVFVLLGIIAWFWMSIPSELSPLEDRSQITVRVTGQEGSTFEYIRDFTDRIADISDSVAYENRALVSRSSTGSGFVSVLLPDIRERERSQMEIAETMTRRVMSETQARVFVQQTSTFGGRRGGMPVQYVLQAPTIEKLQEVIPRFMEQVDQSPVLRMADVNLKFTKPETRIVIDRDKANTMGVTTRNIAQTLQYALSGQRMGYFYMNGKQYQILGEINRQQRNTPADLKAIFIRNEKGEMIQLDNLVTLYEDVAPPQLYRYNRFVSATISSGLNQGFTIGDGLEEMDRIAADVLDDSFRTALAGESKEFRESASSLVFAMVLALVLIFLVLSAQFESFKDPLIVMITVPLALAGGLALMSWTGQTMNIFSQIGLIMLIGLVAKNGILIVEFANQKQAAGMMKMESITAAAAQRLRPVLMTSISTILGLLPLVFAAGEGANGRIAMGVAVVGGLVFSTLMTLFIVPAMYGFIATDRSNQKKNREDI
;
A
#
# COMPACT_ATOMS: atom_id res chain seq x y z
N PHE A 1 -34.81 -31.80 -6.40
CA PHE A 1 -33.96 -31.30 -5.32
C PHE A 1 -34.73 -31.23 -3.99
N LEU A 2 -35.95 -30.73 -3.97
CA LEU A 2 -36.77 -30.60 -2.76
C LEU A 2 -37.07 -31.95 -2.07
N ASN A 3 -37.10 -33.05 -2.80
CA ASN A 3 -37.26 -34.42 -2.22
C ASN A 3 -35.99 -34.86 -1.45
N ILE A 4 -34.83 -34.28 -1.73
CA ILE A 4 -33.54 -34.60 -1.11
C ILE A 4 -32.99 -33.33 -0.41
N LYS A 5 -33.87 -32.66 0.36
CA LYS A 5 -33.53 -31.35 1.02
C LYS A 5 -32.29 -31.41 1.93
N TRP A 6 -31.96 -32.61 2.46
CA TRP A 6 -30.75 -32.81 3.30
C TRP A 6 -29.43 -32.48 2.60
N VAL A 7 -29.39 -32.53 1.25
CA VAL A 7 -28.18 -32.19 0.47
C VAL A 7 -27.83 -30.70 0.58
N ALA A 8 -28.78 -29.84 0.91
CA ALA A 8 -28.49 -28.40 1.06
C ALA A 8 -27.50 -28.08 2.21
N ILE A 9 -27.58 -28.84 3.32
CA ILE A 9 -26.72 -28.60 4.46
C ILE A 9 -25.24 -28.88 4.15
N PRO A 10 -24.84 -30.10 3.67
CA PRO A 10 -23.46 -30.34 3.30
C PRO A 10 -22.95 -29.42 2.17
N VAL A 11 -23.79 -29.03 1.24
CA VAL A 11 -23.40 -28.05 0.19
C VAL A 11 -23.00 -26.72 0.82
N VAL A 12 -23.77 -26.19 1.77
CA VAL A 12 -23.42 -24.95 2.47
C VAL A 12 -22.10 -25.10 3.21
N PHE A 13 -21.87 -26.22 3.91
CA PHE A 13 -20.59 -26.45 4.61
C PHE A 13 -19.40 -26.57 3.65
N VAL A 14 -19.56 -27.25 2.53
CA VAL A 14 -18.53 -27.33 1.48
C VAL A 14 -18.23 -25.94 0.93
N LEU A 15 -19.24 -25.11 0.68
CA LEU A 15 -19.04 -23.75 0.20
C LEU A 15 -18.32 -22.87 1.23
N LEU A 16 -18.62 -23.00 2.52
CA LEU A 16 -17.87 -22.31 3.58
C LEU A 16 -16.40 -22.74 3.59
N GLY A 17 -16.11 -24.02 3.39
CA GLY A 17 -14.75 -24.54 3.22
C GLY A 17 -14.04 -23.94 1.97
N ILE A 18 -14.75 -23.86 0.86
CA ILE A 18 -14.28 -23.25 -0.38
C ILE A 18 -13.97 -21.76 -0.18
N ILE A 19 -14.85 -21.03 0.51
CA ILE A 19 -14.64 -19.61 0.83
C ILE A 19 -13.36 -19.45 1.66
N ALA A 20 -13.19 -20.24 2.72
CA ALA A 20 -12.02 -20.19 3.57
C ALA A 20 -10.73 -20.49 2.76
N TRP A 21 -10.78 -21.49 1.89
CA TRP A 21 -9.66 -21.83 1.02
C TRP A 21 -9.30 -20.71 0.06
N PHE A 22 -10.26 -20.14 -0.66
CA PHE A 22 -10.01 -19.01 -1.57
C PHE A 22 -9.54 -17.77 -0.82
N TRP A 23 -10.11 -17.48 0.36
CA TRP A 23 -9.72 -16.33 1.17
C TRP A 23 -8.24 -16.39 1.58
N MET A 24 -7.73 -17.58 1.87
CA MET A 24 -6.31 -17.80 2.22
C MET A 24 -5.41 -17.93 0.99
N SER A 25 -5.96 -18.29 -0.17
CA SER A 25 -5.19 -18.60 -1.39
C SER A 25 -5.06 -17.40 -2.34
N ILE A 26 -6.02 -16.46 -2.30
CA ILE A 26 -5.98 -15.28 -3.19
C ILE A 26 -4.95 -14.28 -2.64
N PRO A 27 -3.95 -13.88 -3.45
CA PRO A 27 -2.96 -12.90 -3.06
C PRO A 27 -3.61 -11.57 -2.64
N SER A 28 -3.10 -10.91 -1.58
CA SER A 28 -3.68 -9.69 -1.05
C SER A 28 -2.77 -8.49 -1.23
N GLU A 29 -3.33 -7.39 -1.74
CA GLU A 29 -2.64 -6.12 -1.94
C GLU A 29 -3.53 -4.94 -1.57
N LEU A 30 -2.98 -3.74 -1.45
CA LEU A 30 -3.76 -2.54 -1.15
C LEU A 30 -4.65 -2.17 -2.33
N SER A 31 -4.05 -2.03 -3.50
CA SER A 31 -4.74 -1.78 -4.76
C SER A 31 -3.93 -2.35 -5.92
N PRO A 32 -4.57 -2.80 -7.00
CA PRO A 32 -3.86 -3.26 -8.17
C PRO A 32 -3.05 -2.11 -8.77
N LEU A 33 -1.89 -2.45 -9.34
CA LEU A 33 -1.11 -1.50 -10.12
C LEU A 33 -1.93 -1.03 -11.32
N GLU A 34 -2.04 0.27 -11.46
CA GLU A 34 -2.80 0.90 -12.53
C GLU A 34 -1.88 1.60 -13.52
N ASP A 35 -2.26 1.54 -14.78
CA ASP A 35 -1.65 2.37 -15.79
C ASP A 35 -2.15 3.80 -15.64
N ARG A 36 -1.26 4.69 -15.21
CA ARG A 36 -1.52 6.12 -14.99
C ARG A 36 -0.70 7.01 -15.91
N SER A 37 -0.15 6.41 -16.94
CA SER A 37 0.70 7.10 -17.91
C SER A 37 1.89 7.85 -17.27
N GLN A 38 2.36 7.36 -16.10
CA GLN A 38 3.48 7.96 -15.37
C GLN A 38 4.36 6.91 -14.71
N ILE A 39 5.67 6.98 -15.00
CA ILE A 39 6.71 6.18 -14.35
C ILE A 39 7.67 7.14 -13.66
N THR A 40 8.07 6.81 -12.43
CA THR A 40 9.07 7.59 -11.70
C THR A 40 10.28 6.73 -11.42
N VAL A 41 11.46 7.19 -11.83
CA VAL A 41 12.73 6.57 -11.52
C VAL A 41 13.39 7.37 -10.41
N ARG A 42 13.63 6.72 -9.29
CA ARG A 42 14.29 7.32 -8.14
C ARG A 42 15.75 6.89 -8.08
N VAL A 43 16.62 7.85 -7.96
CA VAL A 43 18.05 7.67 -7.75
C VAL A 43 18.38 7.98 -6.30
N THR A 44 19.06 7.08 -5.62
CA THR A 44 19.58 7.31 -4.25
C THR A 44 21.07 7.07 -4.26
N GLY A 45 21.82 8.14 -4.04
CA GLY A 45 23.28 8.10 -3.95
C GLY A 45 23.76 7.47 -2.65
N GLN A 46 25.06 7.19 -2.60
CA GLN A 46 25.71 6.84 -1.35
C GLN A 46 25.71 8.04 -0.40
N GLU A 47 25.73 7.79 0.89
CA GLU A 47 25.81 8.87 1.89
C GLU A 47 27.10 9.67 1.70
N GLY A 48 26.97 11.01 1.67
CA GLY A 48 28.09 11.91 1.36
C GLY A 48 28.28 12.23 -0.10
N SER A 49 27.46 11.69 -1.01
CA SER A 49 27.51 12.03 -2.44
C SER A 49 27.29 13.52 -2.68
N THR A 50 28.10 14.11 -3.56
CA THR A 50 27.96 15.52 -3.93
C THR A 50 26.77 15.74 -4.85
N PHE A 51 26.28 16.98 -4.93
CA PHE A 51 25.20 17.36 -5.83
C PHE A 51 25.55 17.06 -7.30
N GLU A 52 26.78 17.38 -7.72
CA GLU A 52 27.23 17.20 -9.10
C GLU A 52 27.25 15.72 -9.48
N TYR A 53 27.75 14.88 -8.61
CA TYR A 53 27.76 13.42 -8.84
C TYR A 53 26.33 12.89 -9.04
N ILE A 54 25.40 13.30 -8.18
CA ILE A 54 23.99 12.86 -8.28
C ILE A 54 23.33 13.46 -9.51
N ARG A 55 23.61 14.72 -9.85
CA ARG A 55 23.10 15.35 -11.07
C ARG A 55 23.55 14.58 -12.32
N ASP A 56 24.85 14.39 -12.48
CA ASP A 56 25.42 13.74 -13.67
C ASP A 56 24.95 12.29 -13.81
N PHE A 57 24.73 11.61 -12.68
CA PHE A 57 24.16 10.27 -12.68
C PHE A 57 22.66 10.29 -12.98
N THR A 58 21.90 11.24 -12.43
CA THR A 58 20.46 11.39 -12.71
C THR A 58 20.21 11.75 -14.17
N ASP A 59 21.06 12.58 -14.77
CA ASP A 59 20.97 12.94 -16.19
C ASP A 59 21.22 11.69 -17.07
N ARG A 60 22.17 10.83 -16.73
CA ARG A 60 22.35 9.54 -17.44
C ARG A 60 21.13 8.62 -17.31
N ILE A 61 20.54 8.56 -16.12
CA ILE A 61 19.31 7.78 -15.91
C ILE A 61 18.16 8.41 -16.71
N ALA A 62 18.12 9.72 -16.85
CA ALA A 62 17.13 10.40 -17.69
C ALA A 62 17.30 10.01 -19.18
N ASP A 63 18.53 9.98 -19.69
CA ASP A 63 18.82 9.56 -21.06
C ASP A 63 18.43 8.08 -21.30
N ILE A 64 18.74 7.20 -20.34
CA ILE A 64 18.31 5.79 -20.40
C ILE A 64 16.79 5.71 -20.40
N SER A 65 16.13 6.46 -19.53
CA SER A 65 14.68 6.47 -19.41
C SER A 65 13.98 6.97 -20.66
N ASP A 66 14.54 8.00 -21.29
CA ASP A 66 14.08 8.55 -22.57
C ASP A 66 14.21 7.50 -23.69
N SER A 67 15.37 6.83 -23.77
CA SER A 67 15.62 5.80 -24.77
C SER A 67 14.69 4.59 -24.65
N VAL A 68 14.33 4.19 -23.44
CA VAL A 68 13.43 3.06 -23.16
C VAL A 68 11.97 3.45 -23.39
N ALA A 69 11.59 4.64 -22.94
CA ALA A 69 10.25 5.18 -23.10
C ALA A 69 10.22 6.18 -24.27
N TYR A 70 10.67 5.78 -25.44
CA TYR A 70 10.76 6.65 -26.65
C TYR A 70 9.40 7.24 -27.07
N GLU A 71 8.29 6.66 -26.56
CA GLU A 71 6.92 7.15 -26.75
C GLU A 71 6.54 8.24 -25.72
N ASN A 72 7.47 8.66 -24.84
CA ASN A 72 7.14 9.60 -23.78
C ASN A 72 6.65 10.95 -24.32
N ARG A 73 5.72 11.56 -23.59
CA ARG A 73 5.20 12.90 -23.86
C ARG A 73 6.09 13.99 -23.24
N ALA A 74 6.67 13.68 -22.09
CA ALA A 74 7.57 14.57 -21.37
C ALA A 74 8.42 13.78 -20.39
N LEU A 75 9.66 14.25 -20.18
CA LEU A 75 10.56 13.74 -19.18
C LEU A 75 11.01 14.91 -18.29
N VAL A 76 10.92 14.75 -16.98
CA VAL A 76 11.34 15.74 -16.00
C VAL A 76 12.36 15.12 -15.07
N SER A 77 13.60 15.61 -15.11
CA SER A 77 14.65 15.25 -14.16
C SER A 77 14.77 16.30 -13.06
N ARG A 78 15.03 15.84 -11.85
CA ARG A 78 15.31 16.70 -10.69
C ARG A 78 16.38 16.07 -9.83
N SER A 79 17.42 16.81 -9.53
CA SER A 79 18.52 16.38 -8.68
C SER A 79 18.59 17.20 -7.40
N SER A 80 18.99 16.57 -6.32
CA SER A 80 19.31 17.17 -5.03
C SER A 80 20.53 16.49 -4.44
N THR A 81 21.09 17.02 -3.35
CA THR A 81 22.19 16.34 -2.66
C THR A 81 21.74 14.96 -2.18
N GLY A 82 22.41 13.91 -2.62
CA GLY A 82 22.14 12.52 -2.24
C GLY A 82 20.97 11.82 -2.94
N SER A 83 20.11 12.52 -3.71
CA SER A 83 19.01 11.89 -4.43
C SER A 83 18.61 12.58 -5.72
N GLY A 84 18.09 11.81 -6.68
CA GLY A 84 17.54 12.29 -7.92
C GLY A 84 16.21 11.63 -8.27
N PHE A 85 15.43 12.28 -9.12
CA PHE A 85 14.18 11.78 -9.65
C PHE A 85 14.10 12.02 -11.13
N VAL A 86 13.66 11.01 -11.87
CA VAL A 86 13.28 11.14 -13.27
C VAL A 86 11.82 10.73 -13.39
N SER A 87 10.95 11.66 -13.76
CA SER A 87 9.54 11.40 -14.00
C SER A 87 9.29 11.35 -15.50
N VAL A 88 8.83 10.21 -15.97
CA VAL A 88 8.49 9.95 -17.38
C VAL A 88 6.97 9.98 -17.49
N LEU A 89 6.46 10.94 -18.25
CA LEU A 89 5.05 11.07 -18.56
C LEU A 89 4.81 10.41 -19.92
N LEU A 90 3.99 9.37 -19.93
CA LEU A 90 3.62 8.65 -21.15
C LEU A 90 2.36 9.27 -21.77
N PRO A 91 2.12 9.08 -23.09
CA PRO A 91 0.84 9.38 -23.70
C PRO A 91 -0.30 8.54 -23.08
N ASP A 92 -1.54 8.89 -23.42
CA ASP A 92 -2.68 8.05 -23.05
C ASP A 92 -2.49 6.60 -23.52
N ILE A 93 -2.99 5.65 -22.75
CA ILE A 93 -2.87 4.21 -23.06
C ILE A 93 -3.37 3.85 -24.46
N ARG A 94 -4.29 4.64 -25.02
CA ARG A 94 -4.85 4.45 -26.36
C ARG A 94 -3.95 4.96 -27.47
N GLU A 95 -2.98 5.79 -27.15
CA GLU A 95 -2.06 6.44 -28.11
C GLU A 95 -0.71 5.74 -28.17
N ARG A 96 -0.46 4.69 -27.39
CA ARG A 96 0.79 3.95 -27.29
C ARG A 96 0.63 2.45 -27.50
N GLU A 97 1.68 1.81 -27.99
CA GLU A 97 1.67 0.37 -28.28
C GLU A 97 1.96 -0.47 -27.04
N ARG A 98 2.75 0.05 -26.10
CA ARG A 98 3.21 -0.67 -24.90
C ARG A 98 2.49 -0.18 -23.64
N SER A 99 2.18 -1.12 -22.75
CA SER A 99 1.64 -0.77 -21.44
C SER A 99 2.70 -0.11 -20.55
N GLN A 100 2.26 0.69 -19.56
CA GLN A 100 3.17 1.27 -18.56
C GLN A 100 3.97 0.19 -17.84
N MET A 101 3.36 -0.99 -17.59
CA MET A 101 4.01 -2.10 -16.90
C MET A 101 5.18 -2.67 -17.72
N GLU A 102 5.00 -2.88 -19.01
CA GLU A 102 6.06 -3.36 -19.92
C GLU A 102 7.21 -2.36 -20.04
N ILE A 103 6.89 -1.07 -20.13
CA ILE A 103 7.90 0.00 -20.17
C ILE A 103 8.67 0.03 -18.84
N ALA A 104 7.96 -0.01 -17.69
CA ALA A 104 8.57 0.01 -16.38
C ALA A 104 9.45 -1.23 -16.11
N GLU A 105 9.05 -2.42 -16.58
CA GLU A 105 9.84 -3.63 -16.46
C GLU A 105 11.13 -3.54 -17.33
N THR A 106 10.99 -3.09 -18.56
CA THR A 106 12.14 -2.89 -19.47
C THR A 106 13.10 -1.84 -18.91
N MET A 107 12.55 -0.75 -18.37
CA MET A 107 13.31 0.31 -17.69
C MET A 107 14.04 -0.24 -16.47
N THR A 108 13.36 -1.02 -15.63
CA THR A 108 13.96 -1.67 -14.45
C THR A 108 15.16 -2.53 -14.84
N ARG A 109 15.02 -3.39 -15.85
CA ARG A 109 16.13 -4.23 -16.33
C ARG A 109 17.30 -3.40 -16.84
N ARG A 110 17.04 -2.27 -17.52
CA ARG A 110 18.08 -1.41 -18.09
C ARG A 110 18.83 -0.60 -17.03
N VAL A 111 18.12 -0.03 -16.05
CA VAL A 111 18.75 0.78 -14.99
C VAL A 111 19.44 -0.06 -13.92
N MET A 112 19.10 -1.35 -13.77
CA MET A 112 19.79 -2.26 -12.87
C MET A 112 21.24 -2.54 -13.26
N SER A 113 21.63 -2.30 -14.52
CA SER A 113 23.03 -2.39 -14.95
C SER A 113 23.90 -1.24 -14.43
N GLU A 114 23.27 -0.16 -13.94
CA GLU A 114 23.97 1.00 -13.40
C GLU A 114 24.24 0.79 -11.88
N THR A 115 25.49 0.57 -11.53
CA THR A 115 25.91 0.22 -10.16
C THR A 115 26.39 1.38 -9.30
N GLN A 116 26.51 2.58 -9.88
CA GLN A 116 27.11 3.75 -9.22
C GLN A 116 26.23 4.37 -8.13
N ALA A 117 24.90 4.20 -8.25
CA ALA A 117 23.93 4.59 -7.24
C ALA A 117 22.76 3.59 -7.25
N ARG A 118 21.95 3.60 -6.21
CA ARG A 118 20.75 2.76 -6.18
C ARG A 118 19.66 3.41 -7.01
N VAL A 119 19.10 2.67 -7.96
CA VAL A 119 18.05 3.14 -8.86
C VAL A 119 16.82 2.29 -8.70
N PHE A 120 15.66 2.94 -8.50
CA PHE A 120 14.37 2.27 -8.33
C PHE A 120 13.37 2.82 -9.34
N VAL A 121 12.77 1.94 -10.12
CA VAL A 121 11.64 2.28 -10.99
C VAL A 121 10.35 2.07 -10.21
N GLN A 122 9.61 3.14 -10.03
CA GLN A 122 8.37 3.15 -9.27
C GLN A 122 7.19 3.48 -10.18
N GLN A 123 6.12 2.72 -10.03
CA GLN A 123 4.83 3.04 -10.60
C GLN A 123 3.96 3.67 -9.51
N THR A 124 3.15 4.66 -9.86
CA THR A 124 2.32 5.36 -8.89
C THR A 124 1.16 4.45 -8.46
N SER A 125 1.10 4.12 -7.18
CA SER A 125 -0.03 3.41 -6.59
C SER A 125 -1.28 4.30 -6.52
N THR A 126 -2.47 3.70 -6.54
CA THR A 126 -3.75 4.40 -6.42
C THR A 126 -3.94 5.00 -5.04
N PHE A 127 -3.52 4.27 -4.01
CA PHE A 127 -3.53 4.66 -2.62
C PHE A 127 -2.09 4.67 -2.09
N GLY A 128 -1.77 5.63 -1.26
CA GLY A 128 -0.41 5.79 -0.77
C GLY A 128 0.16 7.12 -1.25
N GLY A 129 0.16 8.08 -0.39
CA GLY A 129 0.43 9.51 -0.57
C GLY A 129 1.44 9.90 -1.66
N ARG A 130 1.39 11.16 -2.04
CA ARG A 130 2.19 11.84 -3.08
C ARG A 130 3.73 11.65 -3.01
N ARG A 131 4.26 10.92 -2.03
CA ARG A 131 5.70 10.75 -1.78
C ARG A 131 6.29 9.42 -2.26
N GLY A 132 5.58 8.62 -3.05
CA GLY A 132 6.09 7.41 -3.70
C GLY A 132 7.16 6.69 -2.85
N GLY A 133 6.77 5.69 -2.09
CA GLY A 133 7.69 4.80 -1.37
C GLY A 133 7.68 3.41 -2.01
N MET A 134 8.55 2.53 -1.55
CA MET A 134 8.42 1.12 -1.84
C MET A 134 7.17 0.55 -1.16
N PRO A 135 6.54 -0.49 -1.71
CA PRO A 135 5.29 -1.05 -1.19
C PRO A 135 5.41 -1.54 0.26
N VAL A 136 6.51 -2.20 0.60
CA VAL A 136 6.79 -2.66 1.96
C VAL A 136 7.56 -1.58 2.71
N GLN A 137 6.97 -1.04 3.78
CA GLN A 137 7.60 -0.07 4.67
C GLN A 137 7.43 -0.52 6.12
N TYR A 138 8.51 -1.05 6.68
CA TYR A 138 8.55 -1.63 8.01
C TYR A 138 9.39 -0.77 8.95
N VAL A 139 8.84 -0.37 10.08
CA VAL A 139 9.47 0.55 11.02
C VAL A 139 9.96 -0.21 12.25
N LEU A 140 11.25 -0.20 12.45
CA LEU A 140 11.87 -0.66 13.70
C LEU A 140 11.94 0.50 14.68
N GLN A 141 11.47 0.30 15.89
CA GLN A 141 11.50 1.28 16.97
C GLN A 141 12.35 0.72 18.12
N ALA A 142 13.25 1.54 18.64
CA ALA A 142 14.09 1.17 19.76
C ALA A 142 14.15 2.27 20.84
N PRO A 143 14.55 1.95 22.08
CA PRO A 143 14.78 2.94 23.12
C PRO A 143 15.91 3.90 22.78
N THR A 144 16.98 3.39 22.17
CA THR A 144 18.20 4.15 21.86
C THR A 144 18.65 3.89 20.42
N ILE A 145 19.48 4.81 19.90
CA ILE A 145 20.02 4.72 18.54
C ILE A 145 21.08 3.64 18.41
N GLU A 146 21.85 3.39 19.50
CA GLU A 146 22.89 2.39 19.54
C GLU A 146 22.33 0.99 19.31
N LYS A 147 21.16 0.68 19.89
CA LYS A 147 20.47 -0.58 19.65
C LYS A 147 20.06 -0.74 18.18
N LEU A 148 19.60 0.33 17.53
CA LEU A 148 19.31 0.29 16.09
C LEU A 148 20.58 0.06 15.27
N GLN A 149 21.68 0.72 15.64
CA GLN A 149 22.95 0.55 14.95
C GLN A 149 23.48 -0.89 15.00
N GLU A 150 23.25 -1.58 16.10
CA GLU A 150 23.64 -2.99 16.27
C GLU A 150 22.74 -3.95 15.45
N VAL A 151 21.44 -3.71 15.45
CA VAL A 151 20.44 -4.64 14.88
C VAL A 151 20.26 -4.47 13.37
N ILE A 152 20.30 -3.23 12.85
CA ILE A 152 20.03 -2.96 11.43
C ILE A 152 20.88 -3.82 10.48
N PRO A 153 22.20 -3.99 10.65
CA PRO A 153 22.97 -4.80 9.70
C PRO A 153 22.50 -6.26 9.64
N ARG A 154 22.22 -6.87 10.79
CA ARG A 154 21.72 -8.25 10.88
C ARG A 154 20.33 -8.40 10.31
N PHE A 155 19.45 -7.42 10.53
CA PHE A 155 18.12 -7.40 9.98
C PHE A 155 18.16 -7.27 8.46
N MET A 156 18.97 -6.35 7.92
CA MET A 156 19.14 -6.14 6.50
C MET A 156 19.73 -7.36 5.79
N GLU A 157 20.65 -8.07 6.42
CA GLU A 157 21.21 -9.30 5.88
C GLU A 157 20.15 -10.37 5.65
N GLN A 158 19.22 -10.56 6.60
CA GLN A 158 18.10 -11.49 6.43
C GLN A 158 17.09 -11.01 5.38
N VAL A 159 16.83 -9.70 5.32
CA VAL A 159 15.96 -9.11 4.30
C VAL A 159 16.53 -9.32 2.89
N ASP A 160 17.84 -9.15 2.71
CA ASP A 160 18.51 -9.32 1.42
C ASP A 160 18.57 -10.80 0.97
N GLN A 161 18.52 -11.75 1.92
CA GLN A 161 18.46 -13.20 1.63
C GLN A 161 17.03 -13.69 1.35
N SER A 162 16.01 -12.88 1.60
CA SER A 162 14.63 -13.28 1.42
C SER A 162 14.26 -13.45 -0.06
N PRO A 163 13.57 -14.54 -0.43
CA PRO A 163 13.06 -14.73 -1.79
C PRO A 163 11.86 -13.82 -2.11
N VAL A 164 11.21 -13.25 -1.10
CA VAL A 164 10.01 -12.42 -1.22
C VAL A 164 10.36 -10.95 -1.47
N LEU A 165 11.38 -10.47 -0.76
CA LEU A 165 11.76 -9.06 -0.73
C LEU A 165 12.81 -8.74 -1.78
N ARG A 166 12.81 -7.51 -2.28
CA ARG A 166 13.73 -7.08 -3.32
C ARG A 166 14.19 -5.64 -3.08
N MET A 167 15.50 -5.41 -3.25
CA MET A 167 16.09 -4.06 -3.24
C MET A 167 15.76 -3.29 -1.95
N ALA A 168 15.92 -3.93 -0.81
CA ALA A 168 15.66 -3.29 0.48
C ALA A 168 16.63 -2.13 0.75
N ASP A 169 16.12 -1.07 1.37
CA ASP A 169 16.90 0.05 1.84
C ASP A 169 16.40 0.53 3.20
N VAL A 170 17.34 0.96 4.05
CA VAL A 170 17.04 1.54 5.36
C VAL A 170 17.30 3.03 5.33
N ASN A 171 16.42 3.82 5.92
CA ASN A 171 16.57 5.28 5.97
C ASN A 171 17.64 5.73 6.97
N LEU A 172 17.91 4.95 8.02
CA LEU A 172 18.92 5.24 9.04
C LEU A 172 20.22 4.53 8.67
N LYS A 173 21.20 5.29 8.17
CA LYS A 173 22.50 4.80 7.72
C LYS A 173 23.59 5.43 8.58
N PHE A 174 24.54 4.62 9.04
CA PHE A 174 25.70 5.05 9.85
C PHE A 174 26.97 5.07 8.99
N THR A 175 26.86 5.50 7.74
CA THR A 175 27.96 5.42 6.74
C THR A 175 28.39 6.76 6.20
N LYS A 176 27.76 7.87 6.61
CA LYS A 176 28.15 9.19 6.15
C LYS A 176 29.47 9.59 6.78
N PRO A 177 30.54 9.76 6.00
CA PRO A 177 31.79 10.28 6.54
C PRO A 177 31.62 11.74 6.96
N GLU A 178 32.08 12.08 8.14
CA GLU A 178 32.13 13.46 8.63
C GLU A 178 33.49 13.78 9.26
N THR A 179 33.87 15.04 9.17
CA THR A 179 35.06 15.54 9.84
C THR A 179 34.65 16.26 11.12
N ARG A 180 35.00 15.69 12.25
CA ARG A 180 34.76 16.27 13.58
C ARG A 180 35.87 17.19 13.97
N ILE A 181 35.54 18.45 14.24
CA ILE A 181 36.49 19.47 14.65
C ILE A 181 36.44 19.64 16.18
N VAL A 182 37.50 19.25 16.88
CA VAL A 182 37.63 19.43 18.33
C VAL A 182 38.53 20.60 18.61
N ILE A 183 38.01 21.63 19.28
CA ILE A 183 38.74 22.85 19.59
C ILE A 183 39.54 22.63 20.90
N ASP A 184 40.85 22.86 20.83
CA ASP A 184 41.73 22.95 22.02
C ASP A 184 41.52 24.31 22.68
N ARG A 185 40.69 24.36 23.70
CA ARG A 185 40.30 25.62 24.37
C ARG A 185 41.45 26.28 25.07
N ASP A 186 42.39 25.52 25.58
CA ASP A 186 43.54 26.05 26.35
C ASP A 186 44.54 26.73 25.41
N LYS A 187 44.84 26.07 24.28
CA LYS A 187 45.65 26.67 23.22
C LYS A 187 45.02 27.90 22.63
N ALA A 188 43.68 27.84 22.33
CA ALA A 188 42.95 28.95 21.78
C ALA A 188 43.01 30.17 22.68
N ASN A 189 42.79 30.01 23.99
CA ASN A 189 42.88 31.09 24.98
C ASN A 189 44.33 31.64 25.08
N THR A 190 45.32 30.78 25.08
CA THR A 190 46.73 31.21 25.12
C THR A 190 47.13 32.05 23.93
N MET A 191 46.57 31.72 22.75
CA MET A 191 46.80 32.46 21.49
C MET A 191 45.86 33.67 21.31
N GLY A 192 44.99 33.96 22.27
CA GLY A 192 44.04 35.08 22.23
C GLY A 192 42.93 34.90 21.18
N VAL A 193 42.50 33.64 20.93
CA VAL A 193 41.43 33.30 20.01
C VAL A 193 40.26 32.72 20.76
N THR A 194 39.10 33.33 20.64
CA THR A 194 37.88 32.81 21.26
C THR A 194 37.26 31.66 20.46
N THR A 195 36.61 30.73 21.13
CA THR A 195 35.84 29.66 20.47
C THR A 195 34.81 30.20 19.49
N ARG A 196 34.21 31.39 19.80
CA ARG A 196 33.29 32.10 18.93
C ARG A 196 33.96 32.50 17.62
N ASN A 197 35.16 33.05 17.64
CA ASN A 197 35.89 33.47 16.44
C ASN A 197 36.20 32.27 15.55
N ILE A 198 36.58 31.14 16.16
CA ILE A 198 36.81 29.87 15.44
C ILE A 198 35.52 29.46 14.72
N ALA A 199 34.40 29.36 15.46
CA ALA A 199 33.12 28.93 14.91
C ALA A 199 32.61 29.87 13.80
N GLN A 200 32.72 31.20 13.98
CA GLN A 200 32.32 32.17 12.99
C GLN A 200 33.17 32.10 11.71
N THR A 201 34.49 31.96 11.86
CA THR A 201 35.38 31.83 10.70
C THR A 201 35.05 30.57 9.89
N LEU A 202 34.85 29.43 10.56
CA LEU A 202 34.44 28.20 9.90
C LEU A 202 33.07 28.33 9.23
N GLN A 203 32.13 29.00 9.89
CA GLN A 203 30.81 29.27 9.32
C GLN A 203 30.89 30.14 8.05
N TYR A 204 31.66 31.22 8.06
CA TYR A 204 31.89 32.08 6.87
C TYR A 204 32.61 31.33 5.77
N ALA A 205 33.55 30.48 6.11
CA ALA A 205 34.35 29.75 5.15
C ALA A 205 33.58 28.62 4.43
N LEU A 206 32.72 27.90 5.14
CA LEU A 206 32.18 26.60 4.69
C LEU A 206 30.68 26.58 4.44
N SER A 207 29.88 27.46 5.11
CA SER A 207 28.41 27.31 5.08
C SER A 207 27.70 28.16 4.05
N GLY A 208 28.42 28.89 3.18
CA GLY A 208 27.80 29.78 2.20
C GLY A 208 26.93 30.85 2.87
N GLN A 209 27.49 31.51 3.89
CA GLN A 209 26.73 32.47 4.70
C GLN A 209 26.32 33.70 3.88
N ARG A 210 25.07 34.12 4.08
CA ARG A 210 24.58 35.38 3.50
C ARG A 210 25.27 36.57 4.14
N MET A 211 26.03 37.31 3.34
CA MET A 211 26.74 38.51 3.74
C MET A 211 25.90 39.77 3.56
N GLY A 212 24.94 39.77 2.64
CA GLY A 212 24.11 40.94 2.36
C GLY A 212 23.12 40.70 1.24
N TYR A 213 22.57 41.81 0.75
CA TYR A 213 21.66 41.83 -0.40
C TYR A 213 22.11 42.93 -1.37
N PHE A 214 21.81 42.73 -2.65
CA PHE A 214 21.83 43.77 -3.64
C PHE A 214 20.54 43.77 -4.46
N TYR A 215 20.24 44.91 -5.06
CA TYR A 215 19.05 45.12 -5.87
C TYR A 215 19.43 45.23 -7.31
N MET A 216 18.78 44.50 -8.18
CA MET A 216 18.99 44.56 -9.64
C MET A 216 17.66 44.27 -10.34
N ASN A 217 17.28 45.12 -11.30
CA ASN A 217 16.06 44.98 -12.09
C ASN A 217 14.77 44.83 -11.22
N GLY A 218 14.67 45.59 -10.11
CA GLY A 218 13.53 45.56 -9.21
C GLY A 218 13.41 44.28 -8.32
N LYS A 219 14.45 43.44 -8.35
CA LYS A 219 14.51 42.20 -7.51
C LYS A 219 15.66 42.28 -6.53
N GLN A 220 15.46 41.67 -5.36
CA GLN A 220 16.48 41.56 -4.32
C GLN A 220 17.22 40.22 -4.45
N TYR A 221 18.55 40.26 -4.48
CA TYR A 221 19.44 39.11 -4.58
C TYR A 221 20.28 38.99 -3.31
N GLN A 222 20.57 37.75 -2.89
CA GLN A 222 21.44 37.47 -1.76
C GLN A 222 22.90 37.41 -2.20
N ILE A 223 23.80 37.97 -1.39
CA ILE A 223 25.25 37.81 -1.55
C ILE A 223 25.66 36.68 -0.61
N LEU A 224 26.10 35.56 -1.15
CA LEU A 224 26.64 34.41 -0.40
C LEU A 224 28.17 34.43 -0.50
N GLY A 225 28.83 34.31 0.67
CA GLY A 225 30.29 34.21 0.73
C GLY A 225 30.71 32.81 1.17
N GLU A 226 31.65 32.24 0.44
CA GLU A 226 32.29 30.97 0.79
C GLU A 226 33.70 30.86 0.24
N ILE A 227 34.54 30.00 0.80
CA ILE A 227 35.87 29.72 0.23
C ILE A 227 35.70 28.98 -1.10
N ASN A 228 36.61 29.27 -2.06
CA ASN A 228 36.62 28.57 -3.32
C ASN A 228 36.68 27.07 -3.13
N ARG A 229 35.88 26.33 -3.89
CA ARG A 229 35.74 24.88 -3.82
C ARG A 229 37.06 24.13 -3.89
N GLN A 230 38.01 24.62 -4.71
CA GLN A 230 39.35 24.01 -4.85
C GLN A 230 40.18 24.09 -3.56
N GLN A 231 39.83 24.97 -2.62
CA GLN A 231 40.50 25.20 -1.35
C GLN A 231 39.75 24.59 -0.15
N ARG A 232 38.77 23.75 -0.41
CA ARG A 232 37.99 23.02 0.61
C ARG A 232 37.58 21.59 0.17
N ASN A 233 38.43 20.95 -0.61
CA ASN A 233 38.16 19.62 -1.15
C ASN A 233 38.52 18.50 -0.17
N THR A 234 39.47 18.73 0.69
CA THR A 234 39.98 17.74 1.65
C THR A 234 39.92 18.23 3.11
N PRO A 235 39.85 17.35 4.12
CA PRO A 235 39.96 17.76 5.52
C PRO A 235 41.29 18.53 5.81
N ALA A 236 42.35 18.27 5.04
CA ALA A 236 43.61 18.99 5.18
C ALA A 236 43.50 20.47 4.82
N ASP A 237 42.62 20.83 3.88
CA ASP A 237 42.42 22.23 3.47
C ASP A 237 41.85 23.09 4.61
N LEU A 238 41.10 22.48 5.55
CA LEU A 238 40.56 23.14 6.75
C LEU A 238 41.72 23.70 7.61
N LYS A 239 42.86 22.99 7.69
CA LYS A 239 43.99 23.37 8.45
C LYS A 239 44.67 24.66 7.92
N ALA A 240 44.51 24.97 6.65
CA ALA A 240 45.06 26.18 6.03
C ALA A 240 44.22 27.46 6.27
N ILE A 241 43.08 27.36 6.98
CA ILE A 241 42.27 28.51 7.36
C ILE A 241 42.97 29.32 8.43
N PHE A 242 42.96 30.64 8.32
CA PHE A 242 43.52 31.56 9.31
C PHE A 242 42.42 32.27 10.10
N ILE A 243 42.64 32.44 11.41
CA ILE A 243 41.72 33.10 12.33
C ILE A 243 42.45 34.29 12.95
N ARG A 244 41.78 35.44 12.98
CA ARG A 244 42.32 36.63 13.61
C ARG A 244 42.17 36.61 15.11
N ASN A 245 43.26 36.78 15.88
CA ASN A 245 43.22 36.92 17.31
C ASN A 245 42.89 38.38 17.76
N GLU A 246 42.74 38.60 19.03
CA GLU A 246 42.44 39.92 19.62
C GLU A 246 43.53 40.96 19.35
N LYS A 247 44.75 40.55 19.12
CA LYS A 247 45.88 41.43 18.78
C LYS A 247 45.98 41.76 17.28
N GLY A 248 45.11 41.14 16.48
CA GLY A 248 45.13 41.33 15.01
C GLY A 248 46.03 40.37 14.24
N GLU A 249 46.68 39.42 14.91
CA GLU A 249 47.53 38.41 14.31
C GLU A 249 46.72 37.28 13.69
N MET A 250 47.24 36.71 12.62
CA MET A 250 46.59 35.60 11.89
C MET A 250 47.13 34.27 12.41
N ILE A 251 46.29 33.51 13.12
CA ILE A 251 46.60 32.21 13.67
C ILE A 251 45.99 31.12 12.78
N GLN A 252 46.83 30.17 12.37
CA GLN A 252 46.36 29.03 11.56
C GLN A 252 45.48 28.09 12.39
N LEU A 253 44.39 27.63 11.81
CA LEU A 253 43.38 26.78 12.47
C LEU A 253 43.98 25.45 13.01
N ASP A 254 44.97 24.88 12.32
CA ASP A 254 45.65 23.65 12.70
C ASP A 254 46.29 23.73 14.11
N ASN A 255 46.66 24.92 14.55
CA ASN A 255 47.21 25.15 15.90
C ASN A 255 46.13 25.13 16.99
N LEU A 256 44.87 25.27 16.62
CA LEU A 256 43.74 25.48 17.52
C LEU A 256 42.80 24.30 17.62
N VAL A 257 42.84 23.37 16.63
CA VAL A 257 41.87 22.27 16.50
C VAL A 257 42.57 20.97 16.18
N THR A 258 41.90 19.87 16.53
CA THR A 258 42.24 18.52 16.09
C THR A 258 41.09 18.01 15.25
N LEU A 259 41.42 17.48 14.06
CA LEU A 259 40.45 16.90 13.15
C LEU A 259 40.36 15.38 13.31
N TYR A 260 39.18 14.85 13.48
CA TYR A 260 38.90 13.41 13.51
C TYR A 260 37.97 13.07 12.39
N GLU A 261 38.28 12.01 11.66
CA GLU A 261 37.33 11.40 10.73
C GLU A 261 36.42 10.47 11.53
N ASP A 262 35.13 10.67 11.40
CA ASP A 262 34.07 9.92 12.08
C ASP A 262 32.98 9.57 11.07
N VAL A 263 32.07 8.70 11.47
CA VAL A 263 30.88 8.36 10.69
C VAL A 263 29.64 8.61 11.53
N ALA A 264 28.69 9.31 10.96
CA ALA A 264 27.45 9.66 11.67
C ALA A 264 26.24 9.47 10.79
N PRO A 265 25.07 9.17 11.35
CA PRO A 265 23.84 9.17 10.60
C PRO A 265 23.49 10.62 10.20
N PRO A 266 23.20 10.88 8.91
CA PRO A 266 22.90 12.23 8.43
C PRO A 266 21.60 12.78 9.00
N GLN A 267 20.67 11.90 9.37
CA GLN A 267 19.36 12.23 9.93
C GLN A 267 18.95 11.21 11.00
N LEU A 268 18.30 11.70 12.05
CA LEU A 268 17.71 10.89 13.10
C LEU A 268 16.19 10.83 12.90
N TYR A 269 15.64 9.63 12.89
CA TYR A 269 14.23 9.41 12.66
C TYR A 269 13.52 9.01 13.95
N ARG A 270 12.29 9.48 14.08
CA ARG A 270 11.39 9.07 15.16
C ARG A 270 10.02 8.73 14.61
N TYR A 271 9.48 7.65 15.11
CA TYR A 271 8.11 7.22 14.82
C TYR A 271 7.38 6.99 16.14
N ASN A 272 6.22 7.60 16.33
CA ASN A 272 5.48 7.56 17.59
C ASN A 272 6.34 7.89 18.83
N ARG A 273 7.24 8.90 18.70
CA ARG A 273 8.19 9.38 19.73
C ARG A 273 9.38 8.46 20.02
N PHE A 274 9.41 7.24 19.52
CA PHE A 274 10.56 6.33 19.63
C PHE A 274 11.61 6.63 18.56
N VAL A 275 12.86 6.40 18.87
CA VAL A 275 13.93 6.39 17.87
C VAL A 275 13.63 5.25 16.89
N SER A 276 13.71 5.51 15.60
CA SER A 276 13.25 4.54 14.62
C SER A 276 14.12 4.49 13.38
N ALA A 277 14.10 3.33 12.72
CA ALA A 277 14.56 3.13 11.36
C ALA A 277 13.44 2.55 10.52
N THR A 278 13.25 3.06 9.32
CA THR A 278 12.28 2.52 8.37
C THR A 278 13.01 1.74 7.30
N ILE A 279 12.70 0.47 7.19
CA ILE A 279 13.17 -0.42 6.14
C ILE A 279 12.10 -0.40 5.05
N SER A 280 12.52 -0.05 3.84
CA SER A 280 11.66 0.00 2.66
C SER A 280 12.13 -1.05 1.67
N SER A 281 11.23 -1.88 1.16
CA SER A 281 11.54 -2.94 0.21
C SER A 281 10.52 -3.00 -0.92
N GLY A 282 10.99 -3.33 -2.11
CA GLY A 282 10.16 -3.84 -3.18
C GLY A 282 9.84 -5.32 -2.98
N LEU A 283 9.06 -5.88 -3.88
CA LEU A 283 8.65 -7.28 -3.88
C LEU A 283 9.21 -7.97 -5.13
N ASN A 284 9.56 -9.23 -5.00
CA ASN A 284 9.88 -10.07 -6.14
C ASN A 284 8.60 -10.40 -6.93
N GLN A 285 8.78 -10.78 -8.19
CA GLN A 285 7.68 -11.09 -9.08
C GLN A 285 6.84 -12.26 -8.52
N GLY A 286 5.52 -12.10 -8.48
CA GLY A 286 4.60 -13.09 -7.95
C GLY A 286 4.27 -12.96 -6.46
N PHE A 287 4.91 -12.05 -5.72
CA PHE A 287 4.62 -11.77 -4.32
C PHE A 287 3.85 -10.47 -4.14
N THR A 288 3.03 -10.41 -3.10
CA THR A 288 2.20 -9.26 -2.75
C THR A 288 2.70 -8.54 -1.50
N ILE A 289 2.10 -7.38 -1.22
CA ILE A 289 2.43 -6.62 0.00
C ILE A 289 2.13 -7.43 1.27
N GLY A 290 1.09 -8.27 1.23
CA GLY A 290 0.77 -9.18 2.33
C GLY A 290 1.92 -10.14 2.63
N ASP A 291 2.41 -10.84 1.59
CA ASP A 291 3.53 -11.77 1.71
C ASP A 291 4.80 -11.07 2.21
N GLY A 292 5.06 -9.85 1.71
CA GLY A 292 6.20 -9.03 2.14
C GLY A 292 6.14 -8.63 3.60
N LEU A 293 4.95 -8.33 4.12
CA LEU A 293 4.76 -7.99 5.54
C LEU A 293 4.88 -9.21 6.46
N GLU A 294 4.35 -10.36 6.04
CA GLU A 294 4.52 -11.62 6.78
C GLU A 294 5.99 -12.01 6.87
N GLU A 295 6.73 -11.85 5.79
CA GLU A 295 8.18 -12.11 5.79
C GLU A 295 8.94 -11.14 6.69
N MET A 296 8.59 -9.84 6.68
CA MET A 296 9.18 -8.86 7.61
C MET A 296 8.85 -9.18 9.07
N ASP A 297 7.62 -9.60 9.37
CA ASP A 297 7.21 -10.01 10.72
C ASP A 297 7.98 -11.27 11.16
N ARG A 298 8.24 -12.24 10.24
CA ARG A 298 9.07 -13.41 10.49
C ARG A 298 10.52 -13.04 10.83
N ILE A 299 11.13 -12.18 10.00
CA ILE A 299 12.51 -11.71 10.23
C ILE A 299 12.59 -10.94 11.55
N ALA A 300 11.57 -10.12 11.86
CA ALA A 300 11.51 -9.38 13.11
C ALA A 300 11.46 -10.31 14.33
N ALA A 301 10.71 -11.39 14.28
CA ALA A 301 10.65 -12.37 15.36
C ALA A 301 11.99 -13.10 15.58
N ASP A 302 12.79 -13.29 14.51
CA ASP A 302 14.09 -13.98 14.60
C ASP A 302 15.23 -13.07 15.08
N VAL A 303 15.18 -11.77 14.75
CA VAL A 303 16.31 -10.84 14.94
C VAL A 303 16.13 -9.92 16.14
N LEU A 304 14.89 -9.51 16.46
CA LEU A 304 14.58 -8.50 17.45
C LEU A 304 14.36 -9.11 18.83
N ASP A 305 14.82 -8.44 19.88
CA ASP A 305 14.49 -8.73 21.27
C ASP A 305 13.24 -7.95 21.74
N ASP A 306 12.75 -8.25 22.95
CA ASP A 306 11.54 -7.64 23.54
C ASP A 306 11.64 -6.11 23.75
N SER A 307 12.84 -5.52 23.62
CA SER A 307 13.04 -4.07 23.74
C SER A 307 12.65 -3.30 22.48
N PHE A 308 12.55 -3.99 21.36
CA PHE A 308 12.14 -3.40 20.09
C PHE A 308 10.62 -3.44 19.95
N ARG A 309 10.11 -2.49 19.17
CA ARG A 309 8.73 -2.48 18.69
C ARG A 309 8.74 -2.33 17.18
N THR A 310 7.76 -2.92 16.55
CA THR A 310 7.56 -2.80 15.11
C THR A 310 6.32 -1.96 14.83
N ALA A 311 6.35 -1.24 13.72
CA ALA A 311 5.21 -0.50 13.20
C ALA A 311 5.26 -0.49 11.67
N LEU A 312 4.18 -0.08 11.05
CA LEU A 312 4.10 0.05 9.60
C LEU A 312 4.01 1.53 9.21
N ALA A 313 4.56 1.86 8.04
CA ALA A 313 4.46 3.19 7.47
C ALA A 313 3.97 3.10 6.01
N GLY A 314 3.60 4.25 5.42
CA GLY A 314 3.22 4.35 4.02
C GLY A 314 2.13 3.36 3.61
N GLU A 315 2.32 2.74 2.45
CA GLU A 315 1.37 1.81 1.84
C GLU A 315 1.11 0.57 2.72
N SER A 316 2.13 0.07 3.41
CA SER A 316 2.01 -1.05 4.35
C SER A 316 1.04 -0.77 5.50
N LYS A 317 1.07 0.45 6.04
CA LYS A 317 0.14 0.87 7.08
C LYS A 317 -1.28 0.96 6.55
N GLU A 318 -1.46 1.62 5.42
CA GLU A 318 -2.76 1.75 4.75
C GLU A 318 -3.36 0.39 4.42
N PHE A 319 -2.54 -0.56 3.97
CA PHE A 319 -2.96 -1.93 3.69
C PHE A 319 -3.53 -2.62 4.94
N ARG A 320 -2.79 -2.59 6.07
CA ARG A 320 -3.23 -3.26 7.31
C ARG A 320 -4.46 -2.59 7.94
N GLU A 321 -4.52 -1.26 7.92
CA GLU A 321 -5.66 -0.50 8.44
C GLU A 321 -6.92 -0.69 7.57
N SER A 322 -6.78 -0.67 6.25
CA SER A 322 -7.90 -0.88 5.32
C SER A 322 -8.46 -2.30 5.43
N ALA A 323 -7.59 -3.31 5.48
CA ALA A 323 -8.03 -4.70 5.60
C ALA A 323 -8.89 -4.93 6.85
N SER A 324 -8.47 -4.41 8.01
CA SER A 324 -9.24 -4.52 9.25
C SER A 324 -10.57 -3.78 9.21
N SER A 325 -10.58 -2.57 8.64
CA SER A 325 -11.77 -1.74 8.52
C SER A 325 -12.82 -2.33 7.58
N LEU A 326 -12.40 -2.94 6.48
CA LEU A 326 -13.30 -3.57 5.51
C LEU A 326 -13.91 -4.88 6.03
N VAL A 327 -13.15 -5.69 6.78
CA VAL A 327 -13.70 -6.86 7.48
C VAL A 327 -14.76 -6.44 8.51
N PHE A 328 -14.47 -5.40 9.29
CA PHE A 328 -15.46 -4.83 10.22
C PHE A 328 -16.72 -4.35 9.48
N ALA A 329 -16.56 -3.62 8.37
CA ALA A 329 -17.69 -3.15 7.56
C ALA A 329 -18.52 -4.32 6.98
N MET A 330 -17.88 -5.41 6.56
CA MET A 330 -18.57 -6.61 6.07
C MET A 330 -19.39 -7.28 7.16
N VAL A 331 -18.83 -7.44 8.36
CA VAL A 331 -19.56 -8.01 9.52
C VAL A 331 -20.72 -7.10 9.91
N LEU A 332 -20.49 -5.78 9.97
CA LEU A 332 -21.55 -4.80 10.28
C LEU A 332 -22.67 -4.84 9.24
N ALA A 333 -22.34 -4.94 7.95
CA ALA A 333 -23.34 -5.07 6.88
C ALA A 333 -24.19 -6.33 7.05
N LEU A 334 -23.59 -7.47 7.40
CA LEU A 334 -24.31 -8.71 7.68
C LEU A 334 -25.27 -8.55 8.87
N VAL A 335 -24.81 -7.96 9.96
CA VAL A 335 -25.64 -7.71 11.16
C VAL A 335 -26.81 -6.77 10.82
N LEU A 336 -26.54 -5.67 10.11
CA LEU A 336 -27.58 -4.71 9.75
C LEU A 336 -28.63 -5.33 8.82
N ILE A 337 -28.21 -6.09 7.81
CA ILE A 337 -29.14 -6.79 6.90
C ILE A 337 -30.00 -7.78 7.72
N PHE A 338 -29.38 -8.55 8.62
CA PHE A 338 -30.11 -9.49 9.48
C PHE A 338 -31.16 -8.78 10.35
N LEU A 339 -30.79 -7.66 10.99
CA LEU A 339 -31.71 -6.89 11.85
C LEU A 339 -32.88 -6.28 11.05
N VAL A 340 -32.58 -5.66 9.89
CA VAL A 340 -33.62 -5.09 9.03
C VAL A 340 -34.57 -6.17 8.53
N LEU A 341 -34.05 -7.31 8.10
CA LEU A 341 -34.88 -8.44 7.68
C LEU A 341 -35.70 -9.01 8.83
N SER A 342 -35.13 -9.09 10.04
CA SER A 342 -35.86 -9.58 11.23
C SER A 342 -37.01 -8.66 11.58
N ALA A 343 -36.84 -7.36 11.47
CA ALA A 343 -37.91 -6.39 11.67
C ALA A 343 -38.99 -6.51 10.59
N GLN A 344 -38.59 -6.69 9.30
CA GLN A 344 -39.54 -6.78 8.18
C GLN A 344 -40.34 -8.08 8.17
N PHE A 345 -39.72 -9.21 8.52
CA PHE A 345 -40.39 -10.52 8.54
C PHE A 345 -41.07 -10.82 9.88
N GLU A 346 -40.90 -9.97 10.89
CA GLU A 346 -41.39 -10.24 12.26
C GLU A 346 -40.94 -11.65 12.79
N SER A 347 -39.74 -12.07 12.37
CA SER A 347 -39.20 -13.41 12.59
C SER A 347 -37.67 -13.37 12.61
N PHE A 348 -37.07 -14.17 13.48
CA PHE A 348 -35.60 -14.38 13.45
C PHE A 348 -35.16 -15.55 12.56
N LYS A 349 -36.11 -16.44 12.18
CA LYS A 349 -35.82 -17.63 11.36
C LYS A 349 -35.80 -17.33 9.88
N ASP A 350 -36.70 -16.50 9.39
CA ASP A 350 -36.82 -16.16 7.97
C ASP A 350 -35.59 -15.39 7.45
N PRO A 351 -35.04 -14.41 8.18
CA PRO A 351 -33.78 -13.76 7.83
C PRO A 351 -32.59 -14.72 7.72
N LEU A 352 -32.49 -15.72 8.58
CA LEU A 352 -31.42 -16.73 8.49
C LEU A 352 -31.48 -17.51 7.19
N ILE A 353 -32.68 -17.82 6.69
CA ILE A 353 -32.84 -18.49 5.39
C ILE A 353 -32.35 -17.60 4.25
N VAL A 354 -32.68 -16.30 4.30
CA VAL A 354 -32.20 -15.32 3.30
C VAL A 354 -30.69 -15.17 3.37
N MET A 355 -30.12 -15.09 4.59
CA MET A 355 -28.67 -14.92 4.80
C MET A 355 -27.81 -16.06 4.25
N ILE A 356 -28.37 -17.25 4.03
CA ILE A 356 -27.68 -18.36 3.36
C ILE A 356 -27.28 -18.01 1.92
N THR A 357 -27.95 -17.05 1.30
CA THR A 357 -27.55 -16.57 -0.05
C THR A 357 -26.19 -15.87 -0.05
N VAL A 358 -25.73 -15.35 1.09
CA VAL A 358 -24.47 -14.63 1.20
C VAL A 358 -23.26 -15.55 1.02
N PRO A 359 -23.10 -16.68 1.74
CA PRO A 359 -22.04 -17.63 1.46
C PRO A 359 -22.02 -18.12 0.02
N LEU A 360 -23.19 -18.33 -0.59
CA LEU A 360 -23.27 -18.74 -2.00
C LEU A 360 -22.65 -17.67 -2.93
N ALA A 361 -22.96 -16.41 -2.64
CA ALA A 361 -22.44 -15.30 -3.42
C ALA A 361 -20.93 -15.10 -3.23
N LEU A 362 -20.48 -15.13 -1.99
CA LEU A 362 -19.05 -14.99 -1.69
C LEU A 362 -18.23 -16.10 -2.35
N ALA A 363 -18.69 -17.35 -2.30
CA ALA A 363 -18.02 -18.46 -3.00
C ALA A 363 -17.88 -18.21 -4.50
N GLY A 364 -18.97 -17.74 -5.16
CA GLY A 364 -18.95 -17.43 -6.58
C GLY A 364 -18.04 -16.23 -6.93
N GLY A 365 -18.08 -15.18 -6.12
CA GLY A 365 -17.23 -14.00 -6.30
C GLY A 365 -15.75 -14.34 -6.19
N LEU A 366 -15.36 -15.04 -5.11
CA LEU A 366 -13.99 -15.47 -4.88
C LEU A 366 -13.51 -16.48 -5.93
N ALA A 367 -14.35 -17.40 -6.35
CA ALA A 367 -14.01 -18.36 -7.42
C ALA A 367 -13.71 -17.66 -8.74
N LEU A 368 -14.53 -16.69 -9.15
CA LEU A 368 -14.29 -15.95 -10.39
C LEU A 368 -13.04 -15.06 -10.27
N MET A 369 -12.82 -14.42 -9.11
CA MET A 369 -11.60 -13.65 -8.84
C MET A 369 -10.34 -14.53 -8.98
N SER A 370 -10.34 -15.70 -8.37
CA SER A 370 -9.23 -16.65 -8.47
C SER A 370 -9.01 -17.13 -9.91
N TRP A 371 -10.06 -17.42 -10.64
CA TRP A 371 -9.99 -17.86 -12.04
C TRP A 371 -9.46 -16.77 -12.99
N THR A 372 -9.80 -15.51 -12.73
CA THR A 372 -9.37 -14.36 -13.54
C THR A 372 -8.05 -13.76 -13.06
N GLY A 373 -7.40 -14.34 -12.03
CA GLY A 373 -6.14 -13.83 -11.48
C GLY A 373 -6.26 -12.49 -10.77
N GLN A 374 -7.47 -12.14 -10.28
CA GLN A 374 -7.67 -10.91 -9.51
C GLN A 374 -7.19 -11.10 -8.06
N THR A 375 -6.69 -10.01 -7.47
CA THR A 375 -6.19 -9.98 -6.09
C THR A 375 -7.28 -9.55 -5.11
N MET A 376 -7.09 -9.90 -3.83
CA MET A 376 -7.89 -9.36 -2.73
C MET A 376 -7.39 -7.95 -2.39
N ASN A 377 -8.10 -6.94 -2.84
CA ASN A 377 -7.75 -5.53 -2.67
C ASN A 377 -8.96 -4.71 -2.21
N ILE A 378 -8.79 -3.43 -1.93
CA ILE A 378 -9.88 -2.55 -1.47
C ILE A 378 -11.09 -2.60 -2.41
N PHE A 379 -10.88 -2.59 -3.73
CA PHE A 379 -11.97 -2.58 -4.70
C PHE A 379 -12.73 -3.90 -4.74
N SER A 380 -12.03 -5.03 -4.74
CA SER A 380 -12.67 -6.35 -4.69
C SER A 380 -13.45 -6.56 -3.40
N GLN A 381 -12.91 -6.10 -2.25
CA GLN A 381 -13.59 -6.18 -0.96
C GLN A 381 -14.85 -5.30 -0.92
N ILE A 382 -14.81 -4.08 -1.46
CA ILE A 382 -16.00 -3.23 -1.65
C ILE A 382 -17.01 -3.96 -2.54
N GLY A 383 -16.56 -4.61 -3.61
CA GLY A 383 -17.39 -5.43 -4.46
C GLY A 383 -18.09 -6.56 -3.71
N LEU A 384 -17.36 -7.28 -2.84
CA LEU A 384 -17.93 -8.34 -2.00
C LEU A 384 -18.95 -7.81 -0.98
N ILE A 385 -18.70 -6.64 -0.37
CA ILE A 385 -19.67 -5.99 0.53
C ILE A 385 -20.94 -5.60 -0.24
N MET A 386 -20.79 -4.98 -1.42
CA MET A 386 -21.92 -4.61 -2.26
C MET A 386 -22.73 -5.86 -2.71
N LEU A 387 -22.03 -6.95 -3.01
CA LEU A 387 -22.65 -8.22 -3.41
C LEU A 387 -23.59 -8.77 -2.33
N ILE A 388 -23.26 -8.63 -1.04
CA ILE A 388 -24.11 -9.08 0.08
C ILE A 388 -25.50 -8.45 -0.03
N GLY A 389 -25.56 -7.14 -0.26
CA GLY A 389 -26.87 -6.43 -0.43
C GLY A 389 -27.63 -6.84 -1.69
N LEU A 390 -26.92 -7.01 -2.80
CA LEU A 390 -27.56 -7.36 -4.08
C LEU A 390 -28.17 -8.76 -4.08
N VAL A 391 -27.51 -9.71 -3.43
CA VAL A 391 -27.93 -11.12 -3.45
C VAL A 391 -29.08 -11.38 -2.46
N ALA A 392 -29.13 -10.72 -1.33
CA ALA A 392 -30.19 -10.84 -0.35
C ALA A 392 -31.60 -10.63 -0.98
N LYS A 393 -31.69 -9.71 -1.98
CA LYS A 393 -32.94 -9.44 -2.72
C LYS A 393 -33.58 -10.70 -3.31
N ASN A 394 -32.75 -11.60 -3.89
CA ASN A 394 -33.29 -12.82 -4.50
C ASN A 394 -33.89 -13.78 -3.47
N GLY A 395 -33.23 -13.93 -2.32
CA GLY A 395 -33.74 -14.71 -1.19
C GLY A 395 -35.03 -14.13 -0.60
N ILE A 396 -35.05 -12.79 -0.41
CA ILE A 396 -36.23 -12.08 0.12
C ILE A 396 -37.47 -12.35 -0.76
N LEU A 397 -37.34 -12.23 -2.07
CA LEU A 397 -38.47 -12.42 -3.01
C LEU A 397 -39.06 -13.83 -2.93
N ILE A 398 -38.24 -14.85 -2.71
CA ILE A 398 -38.71 -16.24 -2.64
C ILE A 398 -39.35 -16.50 -1.25
N VAL A 399 -38.66 -16.09 -0.17
CA VAL A 399 -39.13 -16.36 1.21
C VAL A 399 -40.42 -15.61 1.52
N GLU A 400 -40.49 -14.31 1.17
CA GLU A 400 -41.67 -13.48 1.39
C GLU A 400 -42.88 -14.03 0.66
N PHE A 401 -42.73 -14.43 -0.61
CA PHE A 401 -43.81 -14.99 -1.38
C PHE A 401 -44.29 -16.37 -0.86
N ALA A 402 -43.33 -17.17 -0.33
CA ALA A 402 -43.68 -18.42 0.34
C ALA A 402 -44.49 -18.17 1.64
N ASN A 403 -44.10 -17.16 2.43
CA ASN A 403 -44.83 -16.75 3.63
C ASN A 403 -46.24 -16.26 3.31
N GLN A 404 -46.40 -15.46 2.25
CA GLN A 404 -47.75 -15.03 1.79
C GLN A 404 -48.66 -16.21 1.40
N LYS A 405 -48.08 -17.22 0.72
CA LYS A 405 -48.83 -18.42 0.38
C LYS A 405 -49.19 -19.30 1.59
N GLN A 406 -48.30 -19.40 2.56
CA GLN A 406 -48.66 -20.06 3.85
C GLN A 406 -49.76 -19.30 4.59
N ALA A 407 -49.70 -17.97 4.62
CA ALA A 407 -50.74 -17.14 5.22
C ALA A 407 -52.08 -17.30 4.50
N ALA A 408 -52.08 -17.64 3.20
CA ALA A 408 -53.25 -17.98 2.41
C ALA A 408 -53.78 -19.42 2.64
N GLY A 409 -53.09 -20.21 3.52
CA GLY A 409 -53.52 -21.56 3.90
C GLY A 409 -52.84 -22.72 3.18
N MET A 410 -51.82 -22.47 2.36
CA MET A 410 -51.10 -23.57 1.71
C MET A 410 -50.12 -24.24 2.71
N MET A 411 -49.92 -25.54 2.56
CA MET A 411 -48.90 -26.27 3.34
C MET A 411 -47.50 -25.76 3.08
N LYS A 412 -46.60 -25.83 4.08
CA LYS A 412 -45.23 -25.30 4.04
C LYS A 412 -44.45 -25.72 2.77
N MET A 413 -44.44 -27.01 2.41
CA MET A 413 -43.70 -27.51 1.25
C MET A 413 -44.36 -27.13 -0.08
N GLU A 414 -45.66 -27.06 -0.14
CA GLU A 414 -46.37 -26.62 -1.33
C GLU A 414 -46.19 -25.11 -1.58
N SER A 415 -46.22 -24.31 -0.52
CA SER A 415 -46.05 -22.87 -0.57
C SER A 415 -44.66 -22.50 -1.11
N ILE A 416 -43.58 -23.14 -0.64
CA ILE A 416 -42.22 -22.84 -1.12
C ILE A 416 -42.02 -23.37 -2.55
N THR A 417 -42.57 -24.52 -2.91
CA THR A 417 -42.50 -25.05 -4.28
C THR A 417 -43.19 -24.13 -5.28
N ALA A 418 -44.38 -23.68 -4.92
CA ALA A 418 -45.15 -22.73 -5.76
C ALA A 418 -44.44 -21.35 -5.81
N ALA A 419 -43.86 -20.89 -4.70
CA ALA A 419 -43.12 -19.64 -4.66
C ALA A 419 -41.88 -19.69 -5.55
N ALA A 420 -41.07 -20.75 -5.46
CA ALA A 420 -39.89 -20.93 -6.29
C ALA A 420 -40.23 -20.98 -7.77
N ALA A 421 -41.29 -21.68 -8.17
CA ALA A 421 -41.73 -21.78 -9.54
C ALA A 421 -42.24 -20.43 -10.09
N GLN A 422 -43.05 -19.69 -9.32
CA GLN A 422 -43.61 -18.41 -9.76
C GLN A 422 -42.60 -17.27 -9.76
N ARG A 423 -41.62 -17.31 -8.83
CA ARG A 423 -40.57 -16.28 -8.72
C ARG A 423 -39.34 -16.56 -9.59
N LEU A 424 -39.25 -17.72 -10.25
CA LEU A 424 -38.12 -18.08 -11.12
C LEU A 424 -37.89 -17.00 -12.21
N ARG A 425 -38.92 -16.64 -12.96
CA ARG A 425 -38.80 -15.64 -14.05
C ARG A 425 -38.42 -14.25 -13.54
N PRO A 426 -39.09 -13.66 -12.51
CA PRO A 426 -38.69 -12.37 -11.93
C PRO A 426 -37.28 -12.35 -11.41
N VAL A 427 -36.83 -13.39 -10.68
CA VAL A 427 -35.48 -13.48 -10.15
C VAL A 427 -34.45 -13.54 -11.27
N LEU A 428 -34.63 -14.41 -12.26
CA LEU A 428 -33.72 -14.50 -13.40
C LEU A 428 -33.66 -13.18 -14.18
N MET A 429 -34.81 -12.55 -14.46
CA MET A 429 -34.87 -11.29 -15.19
C MET A 429 -34.12 -10.18 -14.48
N THR A 430 -34.31 -10.02 -13.14
CA THR A 430 -33.62 -8.99 -12.37
C THR A 430 -32.14 -9.30 -12.24
N SER A 431 -31.75 -10.56 -12.05
CA SER A 431 -30.33 -10.94 -11.94
C SER A 431 -29.58 -10.76 -13.25
N ILE A 432 -30.15 -11.19 -14.37
CA ILE A 432 -29.57 -11.00 -15.72
C ILE A 432 -29.43 -9.51 -16.03
N SER A 433 -30.46 -8.71 -15.77
CA SER A 433 -30.42 -7.26 -15.98
C SER A 433 -29.30 -6.60 -15.15
N THR A 434 -29.15 -7.01 -13.87
CA THR A 434 -28.09 -6.48 -13.00
C THR A 434 -26.70 -6.92 -13.48
N ILE A 435 -26.54 -8.20 -13.87
CA ILE A 435 -25.28 -8.72 -14.40
C ILE A 435 -24.88 -7.95 -15.67
N LEU A 436 -25.81 -7.81 -16.63
CA LEU A 436 -25.54 -7.06 -17.85
C LEU A 436 -25.21 -5.58 -17.59
N GLY A 437 -25.87 -4.96 -16.60
CA GLY A 437 -25.59 -3.59 -16.19
C GLY A 437 -24.19 -3.42 -15.55
N LEU A 438 -23.62 -4.50 -14.97
CA LEU A 438 -22.28 -4.49 -14.35
C LEU A 438 -21.17 -4.97 -15.31
N LEU A 439 -21.50 -5.56 -16.46
CA LEU A 439 -20.49 -6.00 -17.44
C LEU A 439 -19.52 -4.89 -17.88
N PRO A 440 -19.92 -3.63 -18.06
CA PRO A 440 -18.98 -2.56 -18.39
C PRO A 440 -17.86 -2.37 -17.34
N LEU A 441 -18.08 -2.76 -16.06
CA LEU A 441 -17.02 -2.73 -15.03
C LEU A 441 -16.01 -3.86 -15.24
N VAL A 442 -16.47 -5.04 -15.66
CA VAL A 442 -15.58 -6.21 -15.91
C VAL A 442 -14.70 -5.96 -17.15
N PHE A 443 -15.22 -5.27 -18.14
CA PHE A 443 -14.52 -4.93 -19.38
C PHE A 443 -14.02 -3.48 -19.39
N ALA A 444 -13.80 -2.89 -18.21
CA ALA A 444 -13.27 -1.53 -18.11
C ALA A 444 -11.90 -1.44 -18.79
N ALA A 445 -11.64 -0.34 -19.49
CA ALA A 445 -10.38 -0.04 -20.13
C ALA A 445 -9.94 1.40 -19.82
N GLY A 446 -8.64 1.68 -19.94
CA GLY A 446 -8.05 2.98 -19.68
C GLY A 446 -7.55 3.14 -18.23
N GLU A 447 -7.23 4.37 -17.86
CA GLU A 447 -6.73 4.69 -16.53
C GLU A 447 -7.70 4.28 -15.42
N GLY A 448 -7.21 3.67 -14.35
CA GLY A 448 -8.02 3.19 -13.22
C GLY A 448 -8.92 1.99 -13.57
N ALA A 449 -8.63 1.25 -14.65
CA ALA A 449 -9.44 0.11 -15.06
C ALA A 449 -9.31 -1.09 -14.10
N ASN A 450 -8.11 -1.38 -13.59
CA ASN A 450 -7.86 -2.58 -12.81
C ASN A 450 -8.68 -2.65 -11.52
N GLY A 451 -8.84 -1.52 -10.81
CA GLY A 451 -9.70 -1.46 -9.64
C GLY A 451 -11.17 -1.73 -9.96
N ARG A 452 -11.67 -1.17 -11.08
CA ARG A 452 -13.05 -1.40 -11.55
C ARG A 452 -13.26 -2.85 -11.98
N ILE A 453 -12.29 -3.45 -12.67
CA ILE A 453 -12.32 -4.86 -13.09
C ILE A 453 -12.38 -5.77 -11.86
N ALA A 454 -11.52 -5.56 -10.86
CA ALA A 454 -11.49 -6.36 -9.64
C ALA A 454 -12.87 -6.33 -8.93
N MET A 455 -13.46 -5.14 -8.78
CA MET A 455 -14.78 -4.97 -8.18
C MET A 455 -15.88 -5.64 -9.06
N GLY A 456 -15.84 -5.41 -10.37
CA GLY A 456 -16.83 -5.96 -11.32
C GLY A 456 -16.82 -7.49 -11.35
N VAL A 457 -15.63 -8.09 -11.39
CA VAL A 457 -15.44 -9.55 -11.38
C VAL A 457 -15.98 -10.16 -10.09
N ALA A 458 -15.67 -9.58 -8.93
CA ALA A 458 -16.18 -10.06 -7.64
C ALA A 458 -17.72 -10.07 -7.62
N VAL A 459 -18.35 -8.97 -8.06
CA VAL A 459 -19.80 -8.83 -8.01
C VAL A 459 -20.48 -9.72 -9.07
N VAL A 460 -20.02 -9.71 -10.31
CA VAL A 460 -20.63 -10.52 -11.39
C VAL A 460 -20.49 -12.02 -11.09
N GLY A 461 -19.29 -12.47 -10.65
CA GLY A 461 -19.07 -13.86 -10.26
C GLY A 461 -20.00 -14.31 -9.15
N GLY A 462 -20.11 -13.50 -8.12
CA GLY A 462 -21.03 -13.78 -7.01
C GLY A 462 -22.50 -13.78 -7.41
N LEU A 463 -22.95 -12.83 -8.24
CA LEU A 463 -24.32 -12.78 -8.74
C LEU A 463 -24.67 -13.98 -9.61
N VAL A 464 -23.81 -14.37 -10.55
CA VAL A 464 -24.06 -15.52 -11.42
C VAL A 464 -24.20 -16.79 -10.59
N PHE A 465 -23.21 -17.09 -9.75
CA PHE A 465 -23.21 -18.30 -8.95
C PHE A 465 -24.34 -18.32 -7.93
N SER A 466 -24.55 -17.23 -7.20
CA SER A 466 -25.61 -17.14 -6.22
C SER A 466 -27.00 -17.24 -6.82
N THR A 467 -27.25 -16.61 -7.97
CA THR A 467 -28.56 -16.69 -8.62
C THR A 467 -28.92 -18.14 -8.96
N LEU A 468 -27.96 -18.90 -9.53
CA LEU A 468 -28.18 -20.32 -9.81
C LEU A 468 -28.42 -21.13 -8.55
N MET A 469 -27.59 -20.98 -7.53
CA MET A 469 -27.67 -21.77 -6.31
C MET A 469 -28.85 -21.39 -5.42
N THR A 470 -29.23 -20.11 -5.36
CA THR A 470 -30.35 -19.60 -4.55
C THR A 470 -31.67 -20.26 -4.96
N LEU A 471 -31.88 -20.52 -6.23
CA LEU A 471 -33.09 -21.18 -6.73
C LEU A 471 -33.29 -22.60 -6.17
N PHE A 472 -32.23 -23.26 -5.76
CA PHE A 472 -32.26 -24.63 -5.22
C PHE A 472 -32.09 -24.65 -3.70
N ILE A 473 -31.14 -23.88 -3.17
CA ILE A 473 -30.73 -23.95 -1.76
C ILE A 473 -31.74 -23.22 -0.86
N VAL A 474 -32.21 -22.03 -1.24
CA VAL A 474 -33.17 -21.27 -0.42
C VAL A 474 -34.47 -22.03 -0.21
N PRO A 475 -35.12 -22.62 -1.25
CA PRO A 475 -36.31 -23.45 -1.02
C PRO A 475 -36.06 -24.67 -0.14
N ALA A 476 -34.93 -25.33 -0.25
CA ALA A 476 -34.56 -26.46 0.60
C ALA A 476 -34.39 -26.03 2.07
N MET A 477 -33.66 -24.95 2.30
CA MET A 477 -33.43 -24.41 3.65
C MET A 477 -34.71 -23.84 4.28
N TYR A 478 -35.61 -23.27 3.50
CA TYR A 478 -36.92 -22.87 3.96
C TYR A 478 -37.72 -24.08 4.49
N GLY A 479 -37.65 -25.21 3.78
CA GLY A 479 -38.25 -26.47 4.22
C GLY A 479 -37.75 -26.97 5.61
N PHE A 480 -36.51 -26.63 6.00
CA PHE A 480 -35.94 -27.00 7.31
C PHE A 480 -36.22 -25.94 8.38
N ILE A 481 -35.92 -24.68 8.14
CA ILE A 481 -35.83 -23.63 9.16
C ILE A 481 -37.15 -22.92 9.37
N ALA A 482 -37.94 -22.70 8.31
CA ALA A 482 -39.17 -21.90 8.40
C ALA A 482 -40.22 -22.51 9.34
N THR A 483 -40.91 -21.64 10.05
CA THR A 483 -42.02 -22.04 10.91
C THR A 483 -43.25 -22.38 10.08
N ASP A 484 -43.98 -23.45 10.41
CA ASP A 484 -45.24 -23.76 9.76
C ASP A 484 -46.35 -22.83 10.27
N ARG A 485 -46.84 -21.96 9.38
CA ARG A 485 -47.88 -20.96 9.67
C ARG A 485 -49.27 -21.42 9.22
N SER A 486 -49.40 -22.60 8.59
CA SER A 486 -50.66 -23.10 8.06
C SER A 486 -51.71 -23.37 9.15
N ASN A 487 -51.29 -23.70 10.36
CA ASN A 487 -52.16 -23.98 11.48
C ASN A 487 -52.60 -22.75 12.31
N GLN A 488 -51.98 -21.57 12.08
CA GLN A 488 -52.33 -20.36 12.86
C GLN A 488 -53.72 -19.80 12.50
N LYS A 489 -54.19 -20.02 11.28
CA LYS A 489 -55.50 -19.55 10.85
C LYS A 489 -56.65 -20.42 11.40
N LYS A 490 -56.41 -21.73 11.55
CA LYS A 490 -57.38 -22.63 12.11
C LYS A 490 -57.73 -22.30 13.56
N ASN A 491 -56.74 -21.90 14.34
CA ASN A 491 -56.95 -21.51 15.77
C ASN A 491 -57.53 -20.09 15.95
N ARG A 492 -57.61 -19.25 14.88
CA ARG A 492 -58.26 -17.93 14.94
C ARG A 492 -59.70 -17.93 14.44
N GLU A 493 -60.10 -18.96 13.72
CA GLU A 493 -61.48 -19.15 13.30
C GLU A 493 -62.32 -19.98 14.30
N ASP A 494 -61.63 -20.65 15.26
CA ASP A 494 -62.23 -21.42 16.34
C ASP A 494 -62.36 -20.63 17.68
N ILE A 495 -62.02 -19.30 17.69
CA ILE A 495 -62.25 -18.35 18.81
C ILE A 495 -63.22 -17.28 18.34
#